data_87f239b9ca4f76db771a1c59405a8c73
#
_entry.id   87f239b9ca4f76db771a1c59405a8c73
#
_cell.length_a   1.000
_cell.length_b   1.000
_cell.length_c   1.000
_cell.angle_alpha   90.00
_cell.angle_beta   90.00
_cell.angle_gamma   90.00
#
_symmetry.space_group_name_H-M   'P 1'
#
loop_
_entity.id
_entity.type
_entity.pdbx_description
1 polymer ?
#
loop_
_entity_poly.entity_id
_entity_poly.type
_entity_poly.pdbx_seq_one_letter_code
_entity_poly.pdbx_strand_id
1 'polypeptide(L)'
;VWGCTEYIDENIFSVLYSDKASRPNTPVNVIVGALILKEALGDTDDEIVQALMFDIRYQYALHTTSFEEQPLSDRTLSRFRARVLAYETANDVDLIHECTVKMYKEIAEFMKISPNMQRMDSLMIAANIKNLSLLELFYTCVANLAKIMDQRGTSIPENQKHYIEKDDCNRFVYHNKDIDATEKTIIAMHDAEKLIEVCNENGDFDDTSEYQLLIRLLKERTIIDSDGIRRLRKKEEVENPSEVLLNPSDPEATFRYKAGESILAT
;
A
#
# COMPACT_ATOMS: atom_id res chain seq x y z
N VAL A 1 14.83 -21.62 23.92
CA VAL A 1 14.32 -20.47 23.20
C VAL A 1 15.54 -19.77 22.60
N TRP A 2 15.70 -19.87 21.30
CA TRP A 2 16.86 -19.33 20.57
C TRP A 2 16.49 -17.91 20.13
N GLY A 3 17.40 -16.97 20.30
CA GLY A 3 17.20 -15.60 19.84
C GLY A 3 17.18 -15.55 18.32
N CYS A 4 16.21 -14.87 17.73
CA CYS A 4 16.11 -14.71 16.27
C CYS A 4 17.37 -14.04 15.68
N THR A 5 18.07 -13.22 16.47
CA THR A 5 19.20 -12.43 16.05
C THR A 5 20.46 -13.24 15.71
N GLU A 6 20.61 -14.45 16.25
CA GLU A 6 21.77 -15.32 16.00
C GLU A 6 21.81 -15.87 14.57
N TYR A 7 20.64 -15.97 13.93
CA TYR A 7 20.51 -16.51 12.57
C TYR A 7 20.47 -15.43 11.48
N ILE A 8 20.54 -14.16 11.87
CA ILE A 8 20.50 -13.01 10.95
C ILE A 8 21.94 -12.61 10.61
N ASP A 9 22.33 -12.80 9.35
CA ASP A 9 23.64 -12.38 8.86
C ASP A 9 23.68 -10.89 8.56
N GLU A 10 24.24 -10.11 9.47
CA GLU A 10 24.37 -8.66 9.31
C GLU A 10 25.24 -8.24 8.12
N ASN A 11 26.17 -9.10 7.68
CA ASN A 11 27.07 -8.78 6.58
C ASN A 11 26.34 -8.56 5.25
N ILE A 12 25.20 -9.20 5.04
CA ILE A 12 24.34 -9.02 3.87
C ILE A 12 23.92 -7.54 3.73
N PHE A 13 23.71 -6.86 4.85
CA PHE A 13 23.26 -5.47 4.89
C PHE A 13 24.39 -4.45 4.97
N SER A 14 25.64 -4.86 4.98
CA SER A 14 26.79 -3.95 5.04
C SER A 14 26.79 -2.92 3.91
N VAL A 15 26.29 -3.32 2.74
CA VAL A 15 26.16 -2.47 1.54
C VAL A 15 25.24 -1.26 1.73
N LEU A 16 24.37 -1.27 2.75
CA LEU A 16 23.46 -0.17 3.06
C LEU A 16 24.11 0.95 3.90
N TYR A 17 25.33 0.75 4.37
CA TYR A 17 25.99 1.64 5.32
C TYR A 17 27.32 2.13 4.78
N SER A 18 27.72 3.33 5.20
CA SER A 18 29.00 3.93 4.80
C SER A 18 30.12 3.48 5.73
N ASP A 19 31.32 3.23 5.18
CA ASP A 19 32.54 2.93 5.94
C ASP A 19 33.11 4.15 6.70
N LYS A 20 32.50 5.33 6.52
CA LYS A 20 32.97 6.54 7.22
C LYS A 20 32.61 6.47 8.69
N ALA A 21 33.55 6.77 9.56
CA ALA A 21 33.34 6.87 11.00
C ALA A 21 32.21 7.86 11.30
N SER A 22 31.12 7.34 11.87
CA SER A 22 29.92 8.10 12.26
C SER A 22 29.40 7.54 13.59
N ARG A 23 28.30 8.10 14.08
CA ARG A 23 27.60 7.56 15.25
C ARG A 23 27.29 6.07 15.01
N PRO A 24 27.51 5.17 16.00
CA PRO A 24 27.17 3.77 15.88
C PRO A 24 25.74 3.58 15.40
N ASN A 25 25.57 2.75 14.39
CA ASN A 25 24.22 2.37 13.91
C ASN A 25 23.61 1.37 14.89
N THR A 26 22.28 1.33 14.93
CA THR A 26 21.57 0.22 15.58
C THR A 26 21.97 -1.09 14.88
N PRO A 27 22.29 -2.17 15.62
CA PRO A 27 22.62 -3.45 15.03
C PRO A 27 21.55 -3.93 14.07
N VAL A 28 21.93 -4.37 12.88
CA VAL A 28 20.98 -4.72 11.82
C VAL A 28 20.20 -5.98 12.17
N ASN A 29 20.81 -6.94 12.87
CA ASN A 29 20.15 -8.13 13.36
C ASN A 29 18.98 -7.80 14.31
N VAL A 30 19.11 -6.74 15.13
CA VAL A 30 18.02 -6.27 15.99
C VAL A 30 16.89 -5.64 15.14
N ILE A 31 17.25 -4.85 14.12
CA ILE A 31 16.26 -4.23 13.22
C ILE A 31 15.46 -5.30 12.45
N VAL A 32 16.17 -6.24 11.82
CA VAL A 32 15.55 -7.32 11.04
C VAL A 32 14.76 -8.26 11.96
N GLY A 33 15.30 -8.59 13.12
CA GLY A 33 14.58 -9.38 14.12
C GLY A 33 13.30 -8.73 14.61
N ALA A 34 13.31 -7.40 14.81
CA ALA A 34 12.10 -6.64 15.15
C ALA A 34 11.06 -6.68 14.03
N LEU A 35 11.48 -6.56 12.76
CA LEU A 35 10.58 -6.68 11.62
C LEU A 35 9.95 -8.08 11.52
N ILE A 36 10.74 -9.15 11.78
CA ILE A 36 10.23 -10.53 11.80
C ILE A 36 9.19 -10.71 12.91
N LEU A 37 9.48 -10.23 14.13
CA LEU A 37 8.53 -10.32 15.23
C LEU A 37 7.24 -9.55 14.96
N LYS A 38 7.38 -8.33 14.42
CA LYS A 38 6.26 -7.50 14.01
C LYS A 38 5.32 -8.22 13.05
N GLU A 39 5.86 -8.80 11.98
CA GLU A 39 5.04 -9.54 11.00
C GLU A 39 4.45 -10.83 11.58
N ALA A 40 5.21 -11.55 12.40
CA ALA A 40 4.75 -12.81 13.00
C ALA A 40 3.62 -12.62 14.03
N LEU A 41 3.60 -11.48 14.72
CA LEU A 41 2.64 -11.17 15.79
C LEU A 41 1.54 -10.22 15.35
N GLY A 42 1.68 -9.59 14.18
CA GLY A 42 0.72 -8.63 13.63
C GLY A 42 0.80 -7.24 14.26
N ASP A 43 1.96 -6.88 14.83
CA ASP A 43 2.17 -5.60 15.50
C ASP A 43 2.35 -4.46 14.48
N THR A 44 2.00 -3.25 14.87
CA THR A 44 2.37 -2.01 14.17
C THR A 44 3.80 -1.58 14.52
N ASP A 45 4.36 -0.58 13.79
CA ASP A 45 5.68 -0.03 14.10
C ASP A 45 5.74 0.57 15.51
N ASP A 46 4.66 1.22 15.96
CA ASP A 46 4.57 1.78 17.30
C ASP A 46 4.49 0.70 18.38
N GLU A 47 3.71 -0.36 18.14
CA GLU A 47 3.55 -1.46 19.08
C GLU A 47 4.85 -2.24 19.26
N ILE A 48 5.59 -2.55 18.18
CA ILE A 48 6.88 -3.24 18.32
C ILE A 48 7.90 -2.38 19.06
N VAL A 49 7.93 -1.06 18.84
CA VAL A 49 8.81 -0.15 19.58
C VAL A 49 8.44 -0.11 21.06
N GLN A 50 7.16 -0.03 21.40
CA GLN A 50 6.68 -0.09 22.79
C GLN A 50 6.96 -1.45 23.43
N ALA A 51 6.73 -2.55 22.71
CA ALA A 51 7.02 -3.90 23.20
C ALA A 51 8.50 -4.08 23.53
N LEU A 52 9.41 -3.55 22.71
CA LEU A 52 10.86 -3.57 22.98
C LEU A 52 11.24 -2.78 24.24
N MET A 53 10.47 -1.76 24.59
CA MET A 53 10.70 -0.98 25.84
C MET A 53 10.18 -1.69 27.09
N PHE A 54 9.04 -2.39 27.00
CA PHE A 54 8.29 -2.79 28.18
C PHE A 54 8.03 -4.30 28.28
N ASP A 55 8.24 -5.07 27.21
CA ASP A 55 7.97 -6.51 27.20
C ASP A 55 9.27 -7.33 27.15
N ILE A 56 9.54 -8.02 28.24
CA ILE A 56 10.75 -8.84 28.38
C ILE A 56 10.82 -9.97 27.34
N ARG A 57 9.72 -10.43 26.79
CA ARG A 57 9.69 -11.48 25.76
C ARG A 57 10.34 -10.99 24.48
N TYR A 58 10.05 -9.75 24.07
CA TYR A 58 10.64 -9.11 22.89
C TYR A 58 12.11 -8.78 23.13
N GLN A 59 12.42 -8.23 24.30
CA GLN A 59 13.80 -7.95 24.69
C GLN A 59 14.66 -9.22 24.70
N TYR A 60 14.12 -10.30 25.25
CA TYR A 60 14.81 -11.61 25.27
C TYR A 60 15.00 -12.16 23.86
N ALA A 61 13.99 -12.08 23.00
CA ALA A 61 14.06 -12.57 21.63
C ALA A 61 15.11 -11.82 20.76
N LEU A 62 15.34 -10.53 21.06
CA LEU A 62 16.29 -9.69 20.32
C LEU A 62 17.60 -9.43 21.09
N HIS A 63 17.78 -10.05 22.26
CA HIS A 63 18.96 -9.85 23.14
C HIS A 63 19.20 -8.37 23.51
N THR A 64 18.14 -7.58 23.68
CA THR A 64 18.18 -6.16 24.06
C THR A 64 17.76 -5.94 25.51
N THR A 65 18.19 -6.79 26.42
CA THR A 65 17.80 -6.75 27.84
C THR A 65 18.55 -5.70 28.66
N SER A 66 19.57 -5.07 28.09
CA SER A 66 20.31 -4.00 28.74
C SER A 66 19.58 -2.65 28.62
N PHE A 67 19.42 -1.93 29.72
CA PHE A 67 18.89 -0.56 29.69
C PHE A 67 19.77 0.44 28.93
N GLU A 68 21.03 0.11 28.71
CA GLU A 68 21.98 0.93 27.93
C GLU A 68 21.77 0.75 26.42
N GLU A 69 21.22 -0.38 26.01
CA GLU A 69 20.85 -0.67 24.64
C GLU A 69 19.49 -0.01 24.35
N GLN A 70 19.53 1.18 23.77
CA GLN A 70 18.32 1.91 23.44
C GLN A 70 17.48 1.12 22.44
N PRO A 71 16.17 0.98 22.70
CA PRO A 71 15.28 0.31 21.76
C PRO A 71 15.20 1.07 20.44
N LEU A 72 14.72 0.38 19.42
CA LEU A 72 14.47 0.96 18.11
C LEU A 72 13.47 2.10 18.18
N SER A 73 13.57 3.05 17.28
CA SER A 73 12.52 4.02 17.03
C SER A 73 11.80 3.69 15.71
N ASP A 74 10.58 4.16 15.57
CA ASP A 74 9.80 4.10 14.31
C ASP A 74 10.61 4.64 13.12
N ARG A 75 11.36 5.73 13.33
CA ARG A 75 12.26 6.30 12.33
C ARG A 75 13.40 5.39 11.94
N THR A 76 13.89 4.55 12.85
CA THR A 76 14.94 3.57 12.54
C THR A 76 14.39 2.51 11.60
N LEU A 77 13.21 1.97 11.89
CA LEU A 77 12.52 0.98 11.06
C LEU A 77 12.20 1.53 9.67
N SER A 78 11.58 2.70 9.60
CA SER A 78 11.20 3.32 8.32
C SER A 78 12.42 3.69 7.46
N ARG A 79 13.50 4.20 8.06
CA ARG A 79 14.77 4.49 7.35
C ARG A 79 15.46 3.23 6.84
N PHE A 80 15.43 2.16 7.63
CA PHE A 80 15.99 0.89 7.19
C PHE A 80 15.24 0.36 5.97
N ARG A 81 13.91 0.29 6.03
CA ARG A 81 13.07 -0.13 4.88
C ARG A 81 13.32 0.74 3.64
N ALA A 82 13.41 2.05 3.80
CA ALA A 82 13.71 2.95 2.68
C ALA A 82 15.08 2.68 2.04
N ARG A 83 16.11 2.35 2.84
CA ARG A 83 17.44 2.00 2.32
C ARG A 83 17.44 0.66 1.58
N VAL A 84 16.76 -0.35 2.14
CA VAL A 84 16.62 -1.66 1.50
C VAL A 84 15.93 -1.50 0.15
N LEU A 85 14.78 -0.82 0.11
CA LEU A 85 14.03 -0.57 -1.12
C LEU A 85 14.85 0.20 -2.17
N ALA A 86 15.58 1.23 -1.74
CA ALA A 86 16.44 1.99 -2.65
C ALA A 86 17.58 1.12 -3.24
N TYR A 87 18.16 0.24 -2.44
CA TYR A 87 19.19 -0.69 -2.89
C TYR A 87 18.63 -1.72 -3.86
N GLU A 88 17.49 -2.33 -3.54
CA GLU A 88 16.78 -3.28 -4.39
C GLU A 88 16.43 -2.65 -5.75
N THR A 89 15.85 -1.45 -5.74
CA THR A 89 15.50 -0.72 -6.98
C THR A 89 16.72 -0.43 -7.84
N ALA A 90 17.87 -0.15 -7.23
CA ALA A 90 19.11 0.20 -7.95
C ALA A 90 19.90 -1.02 -8.46
N ASN A 91 19.80 -2.17 -7.77
CA ASN A 91 20.66 -3.32 -8.00
C ASN A 91 19.91 -4.60 -8.38
N ASP A 92 18.58 -4.59 -8.32
CA ASP A 92 17.73 -5.78 -8.54
C ASP A 92 18.06 -6.93 -7.57
N VAL A 93 18.38 -6.60 -6.31
CA VAL A 93 18.76 -7.55 -5.26
C VAL A 93 17.92 -7.31 -4.01
N ASP A 94 17.09 -8.28 -3.65
CA ASP A 94 16.30 -8.28 -2.41
C ASP A 94 17.12 -8.84 -1.23
N LEU A 95 17.71 -7.94 -0.45
CA LEU A 95 18.54 -8.28 0.72
C LEU A 95 17.72 -8.98 1.83
N ILE A 96 16.45 -8.65 1.99
CA ILE A 96 15.59 -9.30 2.99
C ILE A 96 15.32 -10.74 2.59
N HIS A 97 15.03 -10.98 1.31
CA HIS A 97 14.84 -12.33 0.79
C HIS A 97 16.12 -13.18 0.96
N GLU A 98 17.28 -12.67 0.58
CA GLU A 98 18.56 -13.39 0.76
C GLU A 98 18.82 -13.76 2.22
N CYS A 99 18.63 -12.81 3.14
CA CYS A 99 18.77 -13.03 4.57
C CYS A 99 17.78 -14.10 5.08
N THR A 100 16.54 -14.01 4.64
CA THR A 100 15.46 -14.94 5.04
C THR A 100 15.73 -16.36 4.55
N VAL A 101 16.15 -16.52 3.29
CA VAL A 101 16.52 -17.85 2.73
C VAL A 101 17.67 -18.49 3.50
N LYS A 102 18.69 -17.70 3.86
CA LYS A 102 19.81 -18.19 4.67
C LYS A 102 19.35 -18.64 6.05
N MET A 103 18.58 -17.80 6.74
CA MET A 103 18.02 -18.10 8.05
C MET A 103 17.14 -19.36 8.03
N TYR A 104 16.29 -19.53 7.00
CA TYR A 104 15.47 -20.74 6.88
C TYR A 104 16.28 -22.01 6.72
N LYS A 105 17.37 -21.98 5.95
CA LYS A 105 18.27 -23.14 5.80
C LYS A 105 18.85 -23.56 7.13
N GLU A 106 19.40 -22.61 7.89
CA GLU A 106 20.01 -22.87 9.19
C GLU A 106 18.99 -23.40 10.22
N ILE A 107 17.78 -22.80 10.26
CA ILE A 107 16.69 -23.26 11.13
C ILE A 107 16.22 -24.65 10.72
N ALA A 108 16.07 -24.93 9.41
CA ALA A 108 15.65 -26.22 8.92
C ALA A 108 16.65 -27.34 9.27
N GLU A 109 17.96 -27.06 9.15
CA GLU A 109 19.02 -27.97 9.56
C GLU A 109 18.97 -28.23 11.08
N PHE A 110 18.84 -27.18 11.89
CA PHE A 110 18.71 -27.30 13.33
C PHE A 110 17.49 -28.12 13.74
N MET A 111 16.35 -27.85 13.13
CA MET A 111 15.08 -28.56 13.41
C MET A 111 14.99 -29.95 12.76
N LYS A 112 15.99 -30.33 11.94
CA LYS A 112 15.99 -31.57 11.15
C LYS A 112 14.75 -31.73 10.28
N ILE A 113 14.29 -30.62 9.69
CA ILE A 113 13.13 -30.60 8.78
C ILE A 113 13.60 -31.09 7.42
N SER A 114 12.91 -32.10 6.86
CA SER A 114 13.18 -32.58 5.51
C SER A 114 12.79 -31.51 4.46
N PRO A 115 13.69 -31.11 3.55
CA PRO A 115 13.37 -30.13 2.50
C PRO A 115 12.30 -30.61 1.51
N ASN A 116 11.99 -31.90 1.50
CA ASN A 116 10.97 -32.48 0.62
C ASN A 116 9.53 -32.32 1.15
N MET A 117 9.35 -31.82 2.36
CA MET A 117 8.03 -31.60 2.93
C MET A 117 7.66 -30.11 2.76
N GLN A 118 7.19 -29.77 1.56
CA GLN A 118 6.65 -28.44 1.29
C GLN A 118 5.14 -28.48 1.46
N ARG A 119 4.64 -27.70 2.42
CA ARG A 119 3.21 -27.40 2.53
C ARG A 119 3.02 -25.98 2.01
N MET A 120 2.41 -25.86 0.84
CA MET A 120 1.95 -24.58 0.34
C MET A 120 0.56 -24.31 0.93
N ASP A 121 0.47 -23.28 1.75
CA ASP A 121 -0.81 -22.73 2.20
C ASP A 121 -0.96 -21.34 1.61
N SER A 122 -2.13 -21.03 1.08
CA SER A 122 -2.41 -19.71 0.57
C SER A 122 -2.81 -18.81 1.74
N LEU A 123 -1.96 -17.85 2.06
CA LEU A 123 -2.31 -16.77 2.97
C LEU A 123 -3.08 -15.70 2.19
N MET A 124 -4.22 -15.28 2.73
CA MET A 124 -4.85 -14.04 2.28
C MET A 124 -4.11 -12.88 2.94
N ILE A 125 -3.44 -12.08 2.13
CA ILE A 125 -2.84 -10.84 2.59
C ILE A 125 -3.94 -9.78 2.54
N ALA A 126 -4.33 -9.24 3.69
CA ALA A 126 -5.25 -8.13 3.75
C ALA A 126 -4.53 -6.86 3.25
N ALA A 127 -5.08 -6.22 2.23
CA ALA A 127 -4.57 -4.93 1.77
C ALA A 127 -4.83 -3.86 2.85
N ASN A 128 -3.79 -3.17 3.28
CA ASN A 128 -3.91 -2.06 4.22
C ASN A 128 -4.30 -0.77 3.48
N ILE A 129 -5.40 -0.84 2.75
CA ILE A 129 -5.97 0.30 2.01
C ILE A 129 -7.39 0.59 2.50
N LYS A 130 -7.74 1.88 2.46
CA LYS A 130 -9.10 2.31 2.79
C LYS A 130 -10.09 1.78 1.76
N ASN A 131 -11.16 1.16 2.23
CA ASN A 131 -12.32 0.87 1.40
C ASN A 131 -13.05 2.18 1.08
N LEU A 132 -13.00 2.61 -0.17
CA LEU A 132 -13.63 3.85 -0.62
C LEU A 132 -15.10 3.61 -0.97
N SER A 133 -15.97 4.53 -0.57
CA SER A 133 -17.32 4.60 -1.14
C SER A 133 -17.25 4.93 -2.63
N LEU A 134 -18.31 4.67 -3.37
CA LEU A 134 -18.33 4.97 -4.81
C LEU A 134 -18.08 6.46 -5.11
N LEU A 135 -18.59 7.35 -4.26
CA LEU A 135 -18.33 8.78 -4.35
C LEU A 135 -16.84 9.11 -4.12
N GLU A 136 -16.25 8.57 -3.06
CA GLU A 136 -14.83 8.78 -2.78
C GLU A 136 -13.94 8.24 -3.90
N LEU A 137 -14.31 7.10 -4.47
CA LEU A 137 -13.59 6.47 -5.57
C LEU A 137 -13.60 7.36 -6.83
N PHE A 138 -14.78 7.81 -7.27
CA PHE A 138 -14.88 8.75 -8.39
C PHE A 138 -14.13 10.04 -8.13
N TYR A 139 -14.35 10.65 -6.96
CA TYR A 139 -13.65 11.88 -6.58
C TYR A 139 -12.12 11.70 -6.62
N THR A 140 -11.61 10.62 -6.04
CA THR A 140 -10.15 10.38 -5.97
C THR A 140 -9.55 10.17 -7.36
N CYS A 141 -10.19 9.39 -8.23
CA CYS A 141 -9.71 9.17 -9.59
C CYS A 141 -9.72 10.46 -10.41
N VAL A 142 -10.79 11.26 -10.33
CA VAL A 142 -10.90 12.57 -11.00
C VAL A 142 -9.82 13.54 -10.49
N ALA A 143 -9.66 13.65 -9.17
CA ALA A 143 -8.67 14.53 -8.55
C ALA A 143 -7.23 14.13 -8.91
N ASN A 144 -6.94 12.82 -8.98
CA ASN A 144 -5.61 12.35 -9.37
C ASN A 144 -5.29 12.73 -10.82
N LEU A 145 -6.22 12.51 -11.75
CA LEU A 145 -6.03 12.91 -13.15
C LEU A 145 -5.91 14.43 -13.28
N ALA A 146 -6.76 15.21 -12.61
CA ALA A 146 -6.71 16.66 -12.61
C ALA A 146 -5.34 17.21 -12.14
N LYS A 147 -4.75 16.59 -11.10
CA LYS A 147 -3.41 16.96 -10.62
C LYS A 147 -2.32 16.67 -11.66
N ILE A 148 -2.41 15.56 -12.37
CA ILE A 148 -1.45 15.23 -13.44
C ILE A 148 -1.60 16.22 -14.62
N MET A 149 -2.84 16.58 -14.96
CA MET A 149 -3.10 17.61 -15.99
C MET A 149 -2.50 18.95 -15.60
N ASP A 150 -2.68 19.39 -14.36
CA ASP A 150 -2.11 20.63 -13.84
C ASP A 150 -0.57 20.60 -13.88
N GLN A 151 0.04 19.51 -13.44
CA GLN A 151 1.51 19.32 -13.48
C GLN A 151 2.08 19.36 -14.91
N ARG A 152 1.31 18.90 -15.89
CA ARG A 152 1.69 18.94 -17.32
C ARG A 152 1.33 20.26 -18.00
N GLY A 153 0.70 21.19 -17.27
CA GLY A 153 0.27 22.49 -17.81
C GLY A 153 -0.91 22.41 -18.79
N THR A 154 -1.67 21.30 -18.75
CA THR A 154 -2.87 21.13 -19.57
C THR A 154 -4.03 21.87 -18.93
N SER A 155 -4.81 22.59 -19.73
CA SER A 155 -5.94 23.39 -19.26
C SER A 155 -7.04 22.49 -18.69
N ILE A 156 -7.36 22.64 -17.40
CA ILE A 156 -8.48 22.00 -16.73
C ILE A 156 -9.71 22.91 -16.88
N PRO A 157 -10.91 22.35 -17.15
CA PRO A 157 -12.15 23.13 -17.14
C PRO A 157 -12.35 23.90 -15.83
N GLU A 158 -12.83 25.16 -15.92
CA GLU A 158 -12.90 26.07 -14.76
C GLU A 158 -13.70 25.49 -13.60
N ASN A 159 -14.80 24.81 -13.90
CA ASN A 159 -15.66 24.15 -12.91
C ASN A 159 -15.01 22.92 -12.24
N GLN A 160 -13.88 22.42 -12.76
CA GLN A 160 -13.19 21.24 -12.24
C GLN A 160 -11.85 21.59 -11.56
N LYS A 161 -11.46 22.86 -11.53
CA LYS A 161 -10.24 23.31 -10.86
C LYS A 161 -10.24 23.06 -9.36
N HIS A 162 -11.41 22.94 -8.74
CA HIS A 162 -11.52 22.64 -7.32
C HIS A 162 -10.89 21.29 -6.94
N TYR A 163 -10.83 20.30 -7.85
CA TYR A 163 -10.24 18.99 -7.57
C TYR A 163 -8.73 19.03 -7.23
N ILE A 164 -8.03 20.08 -7.62
CA ILE A 164 -6.61 20.28 -7.28
C ILE A 164 -6.41 21.04 -5.95
N GLU A 165 -7.46 21.59 -5.35
CA GLU A 165 -7.39 22.30 -4.07
C GLU A 165 -7.18 21.32 -2.91
N LYS A 166 -6.33 21.71 -1.94
CA LYS A 166 -5.87 20.83 -0.87
C LYS A 166 -6.98 20.24 0.01
N ASP A 167 -8.02 21.00 0.32
CA ASP A 167 -9.09 20.59 1.25
C ASP A 167 -10.43 20.31 0.57
N ASP A 168 -10.47 20.29 -0.76
CA ASP A 168 -11.70 20.13 -1.51
C ASP A 168 -12.37 18.78 -1.29
N CYS A 169 -11.61 17.70 -1.15
CA CYS A 169 -12.13 16.37 -0.87
C CYS A 169 -13.04 16.35 0.36
N ASN A 170 -12.59 16.96 1.45
CA ASN A 170 -13.38 17.05 2.68
C ASN A 170 -14.66 17.86 2.45
N ARG A 171 -14.54 18.97 1.75
CA ARG A 171 -15.65 19.88 1.45
C ARG A 171 -16.68 19.22 0.53
N PHE A 172 -16.25 18.62 -0.56
CA PHE A 172 -17.14 18.00 -1.54
C PHE A 172 -17.76 16.70 -1.02
N VAL A 173 -16.94 15.78 -0.48
CA VAL A 173 -17.40 14.45 -0.08
C VAL A 173 -18.18 14.48 1.23
N TYR A 174 -17.64 15.16 2.27
CA TYR A 174 -18.15 15.00 3.65
C TYR A 174 -18.96 16.18 4.17
N HIS A 175 -18.68 17.42 3.77
CA HIS A 175 -19.26 18.59 4.40
C HIS A 175 -20.46 19.20 3.68
N ASN A 176 -20.58 19.03 2.39
CA ASN A 176 -21.74 19.53 1.63
C ASN A 176 -22.93 18.59 1.83
N LYS A 177 -23.81 18.91 2.79
CA LYS A 177 -25.01 18.11 3.14
C LYS A 177 -26.23 18.44 2.30
N ASP A 178 -26.20 19.51 1.53
CA ASP A 178 -27.33 19.98 0.72
C ASP A 178 -27.56 19.12 -0.52
N ILE A 179 -26.55 18.36 -0.92
CA ILE A 179 -26.59 17.48 -2.09
C ILE A 179 -26.44 16.03 -1.62
N ASP A 180 -27.28 15.14 -2.11
CA ASP A 180 -27.21 13.71 -1.79
C ASP A 180 -25.94 13.05 -2.36
N ALA A 181 -25.46 12.00 -1.68
CA ALA A 181 -24.25 11.28 -2.08
C ALA A 181 -24.35 10.69 -3.50
N THR A 182 -25.54 10.27 -3.91
CA THR A 182 -25.78 9.76 -5.27
C THR A 182 -25.64 10.86 -6.31
N GLU A 183 -26.21 12.03 -6.03
CA GLU A 183 -26.12 13.19 -6.91
C GLU A 183 -24.68 13.69 -7.04
N LYS A 184 -23.93 13.76 -5.94
CA LYS A 184 -22.49 14.05 -5.97
C LYS A 184 -21.71 13.05 -6.81
N THR A 185 -22.05 11.76 -6.72
CA THR A 185 -21.40 10.71 -7.51
C THR A 185 -21.68 10.90 -9.01
N ILE A 186 -22.90 11.31 -9.37
CA ILE A 186 -23.26 11.63 -10.76
C ILE A 186 -22.49 12.85 -11.26
N ILE A 187 -22.32 13.88 -10.43
CA ILE A 187 -21.52 15.07 -10.77
C ILE A 187 -20.06 14.63 -11.03
N ALA A 188 -19.45 13.86 -10.11
CA ALA A 188 -18.09 13.39 -10.27
C ALA A 188 -17.90 12.45 -11.49
N MET A 189 -18.92 11.65 -11.82
CA MET A 189 -18.96 10.83 -13.03
C MET A 189 -18.94 11.70 -14.31
N HIS A 190 -19.76 12.74 -14.37
CA HIS A 190 -19.76 13.65 -15.53
C HIS A 190 -18.47 14.48 -15.62
N ASP A 191 -17.89 14.85 -14.48
CA ASP A 191 -16.59 15.50 -14.46
C ASP A 191 -15.49 14.57 -14.96
N ALA A 192 -15.55 13.27 -14.65
CA ALA A 192 -14.66 12.25 -15.20
C ALA A 192 -14.74 12.17 -16.74
N GLU A 193 -15.96 12.18 -17.31
CA GLU A 193 -16.15 12.17 -18.77
C GLU A 193 -15.50 13.39 -19.43
N LYS A 194 -15.75 14.58 -18.89
CA LYS A 194 -15.17 15.82 -19.44
C LYS A 194 -13.66 15.86 -19.38
N LEU A 195 -13.04 15.37 -18.27
CA LEU A 195 -11.57 15.29 -18.20
C LEU A 195 -11.00 14.32 -19.22
N ILE A 196 -11.65 13.17 -19.44
CA ILE A 196 -11.23 12.23 -20.49
C ILE A 196 -11.34 12.86 -21.89
N GLU A 197 -12.42 13.61 -22.18
CA GLU A 197 -12.56 14.33 -23.44
C GLU A 197 -11.39 15.31 -23.65
N VAL A 198 -11.06 16.11 -22.63
CA VAL A 198 -9.91 17.04 -22.69
C VAL A 198 -8.59 16.29 -22.85
N CYS A 199 -8.39 15.15 -22.18
CA CYS A 199 -7.19 14.33 -22.37
C CYS A 199 -7.08 13.77 -23.79
N ASN A 200 -8.20 13.30 -24.38
CA ASN A 200 -8.22 12.78 -25.74
C ASN A 200 -7.92 13.85 -26.79
N GLU A 201 -8.38 15.08 -26.58
CA GLU A 201 -8.08 16.21 -27.46
C GLU A 201 -6.58 16.61 -27.44
N ASN A 202 -5.91 16.41 -26.30
CA ASN A 202 -4.50 16.77 -26.14
C ASN A 202 -3.53 15.62 -26.47
N GLY A 203 -3.98 14.36 -26.48
CA GLY A 203 -3.23 13.18 -26.97
C GLY A 203 -2.06 12.68 -26.11
N ASP A 204 -1.78 13.30 -24.95
CA ASP A 204 -0.56 13.05 -24.16
C ASP A 204 -0.80 12.26 -22.84
N PHE A 205 -1.97 11.65 -22.66
CA PHE A 205 -2.35 11.04 -21.39
C PHE A 205 -2.53 9.53 -21.42
N ASP A 206 -2.52 8.91 -22.58
CA ASP A 206 -2.81 7.48 -22.76
C ASP A 206 -1.88 6.57 -21.94
N ASP A 207 -0.65 7.01 -21.71
CA ASP A 207 0.36 6.25 -20.93
C ASP A 207 0.28 6.49 -19.42
N THR A 208 -0.62 7.36 -18.94
CA THR A 208 -0.73 7.63 -17.50
C THR A 208 -1.64 6.65 -16.79
N SER A 209 -1.18 6.15 -15.64
CA SER A 209 -1.96 5.24 -14.80
C SER A 209 -3.30 5.87 -14.38
N GLU A 210 -3.31 7.16 -14.05
CA GLU A 210 -4.48 7.89 -13.59
C GLU A 210 -5.56 7.98 -14.68
N TYR A 211 -5.17 8.20 -15.92
CA TYR A 211 -6.09 8.20 -17.05
C TYR A 211 -6.67 6.81 -17.30
N GLN A 212 -5.83 5.77 -17.31
CA GLN A 212 -6.27 4.40 -17.50
C GLN A 212 -7.21 3.92 -16.37
N LEU A 213 -6.92 4.30 -15.12
CA LEU A 213 -7.77 3.98 -13.97
C LEU A 213 -9.14 4.68 -14.06
N LEU A 214 -9.20 5.92 -14.55
CA LEU A 214 -10.45 6.63 -14.71
C LEU A 214 -11.31 6.02 -15.83
N ILE A 215 -10.70 5.60 -16.95
CA ILE A 215 -11.38 4.84 -18.01
C ILE A 215 -11.91 3.53 -17.47
N ARG A 216 -11.09 2.78 -16.73
CA ARG A 216 -11.48 1.52 -16.10
C ARG A 216 -12.68 1.73 -15.17
N LEU A 217 -12.64 2.75 -14.31
CA LEU A 217 -13.73 3.07 -13.39
C LEU A 217 -15.04 3.35 -14.13
N LEU A 218 -15.00 4.19 -15.18
CA LEU A 218 -16.18 4.48 -15.99
C LEU A 218 -16.74 3.21 -16.66
N LYS A 219 -15.88 2.36 -17.21
CA LYS A 219 -16.30 1.10 -17.84
C LYS A 219 -16.96 0.15 -16.84
N GLU A 220 -16.40 0.02 -15.65
CA GLU A 220 -16.87 -0.92 -14.63
C GLU A 220 -18.13 -0.44 -13.89
N ARG A 221 -18.24 0.86 -13.62
CA ARG A 221 -19.29 1.43 -12.76
C ARG A 221 -20.39 2.18 -13.49
N THR A 222 -20.26 2.37 -14.79
CA THR A 222 -21.27 3.10 -15.58
C THR A 222 -21.71 2.33 -16.81
N ILE A 223 -22.86 2.73 -17.35
CA ILE A 223 -23.41 2.22 -18.60
C ILE A 223 -24.02 3.38 -19.38
N ILE A 224 -23.96 3.33 -20.70
CA ILE A 224 -24.67 4.25 -21.58
C ILE A 224 -26.04 3.64 -21.86
N ASP A 225 -27.10 4.37 -21.58
CA ASP A 225 -28.47 3.93 -21.83
C ASP A 225 -28.89 4.07 -23.32
N SER A 226 -30.14 3.72 -23.60
CA SER A 226 -30.68 3.80 -24.96
C SER A 226 -30.75 5.21 -25.54
N ASP A 227 -30.72 6.23 -24.67
CA ASP A 227 -30.79 7.63 -25.05
C ASP A 227 -29.39 8.25 -25.21
N GLY A 228 -28.34 7.43 -25.06
CA GLY A 228 -26.94 7.85 -25.16
C GLY A 228 -26.40 8.55 -23.90
N ILE A 229 -27.17 8.52 -22.79
CA ILE A 229 -26.80 9.16 -21.54
C ILE A 229 -26.07 8.16 -20.65
N ARG A 230 -24.91 8.54 -20.12
CA ARG A 230 -24.17 7.73 -19.15
C ARG A 230 -24.83 7.80 -17.77
N ARG A 231 -25.04 6.64 -17.17
CA ARG A 231 -25.55 6.50 -15.81
C ARG A 231 -24.73 5.51 -14.99
N LEU A 232 -24.85 5.58 -13.68
CA LEU A 232 -24.26 4.58 -12.79
C LEU A 232 -24.95 3.22 -12.98
N ARG A 233 -24.17 2.14 -12.99
CA ARG A 233 -24.67 0.76 -12.98
C ARG A 233 -25.34 0.47 -11.63
N LYS A 234 -26.45 -0.26 -11.67
CA LYS A 234 -27.02 -0.89 -10.47
C LYS A 234 -26.17 -2.06 -10.06
N LYS A 235 -26.30 -2.52 -8.80
CA LYS A 235 -25.49 -3.65 -8.27
C LYS A 235 -25.58 -4.90 -9.15
N GLU A 236 -26.77 -5.17 -9.69
CA GLU A 236 -27.04 -6.34 -10.55
C GLU A 236 -26.47 -6.21 -11.96
N GLU A 237 -26.12 -4.99 -12.37
CA GLU A 237 -25.57 -4.67 -13.70
C GLU A 237 -24.03 -4.65 -13.70
N VAL A 238 -23.40 -4.77 -12.52
CA VAL A 238 -21.93 -4.76 -12.40
C VAL A 238 -21.41 -6.13 -12.78
N GLU A 239 -20.61 -6.17 -13.84
CA GLU A 239 -19.92 -7.38 -14.27
C GLU A 239 -18.77 -7.67 -13.30
N ASN A 240 -18.61 -8.93 -12.87
CA ASN A 240 -17.53 -9.36 -11.98
C ASN A 240 -17.35 -8.46 -10.73
N PRO A 241 -18.33 -8.40 -9.81
CA PRO A 241 -18.26 -7.48 -8.65
C PRO A 241 -17.02 -7.66 -7.76
N SER A 242 -16.35 -8.82 -7.85
CA SER A 242 -15.11 -9.10 -7.10
C SER A 242 -13.85 -8.49 -7.70
N GLU A 243 -13.89 -8.09 -8.98
CA GLU A 243 -12.72 -7.63 -9.73
C GLU A 243 -12.74 -6.13 -10.05
N VAL A 244 -13.80 -5.44 -9.64
CA VAL A 244 -13.94 -4.00 -9.90
C VAL A 244 -12.92 -3.18 -9.12
N LEU A 245 -12.54 -2.04 -9.66
CA LEU A 245 -11.67 -1.08 -8.99
C LEU A 245 -12.27 -0.64 -7.64
N LEU A 246 -11.52 -0.81 -6.57
CA LEU A 246 -11.92 -0.47 -5.20
C LEU A 246 -11.13 0.72 -4.64
N ASN A 247 -9.87 0.85 -5.04
CA ASN A 247 -9.01 1.95 -4.62
C ASN A 247 -7.95 2.22 -5.71
N PRO A 248 -7.77 3.46 -6.17
CA PRO A 248 -6.76 3.78 -7.18
C PRO A 248 -5.32 3.66 -6.68
N SER A 249 -5.09 3.61 -5.36
CA SER A 249 -3.75 3.37 -4.80
C SER A 249 -3.32 1.91 -4.86
N ASP A 250 -4.27 0.99 -5.01
CA ASP A 250 -4.03 -0.43 -5.23
C ASP A 250 -5.09 -0.97 -6.21
N PRO A 251 -4.83 -0.86 -7.51
CA PRO A 251 -5.79 -1.24 -8.54
C PRO A 251 -6.08 -2.73 -8.64
N GLU A 252 -5.24 -3.57 -8.04
CA GLU A 252 -5.36 -5.04 -8.03
C GLU A 252 -6.11 -5.54 -6.80
N ALA A 253 -6.35 -4.68 -5.81
CA ALA A 253 -7.10 -5.03 -4.62
C ALA A 253 -8.52 -5.53 -4.97
N THR A 254 -8.88 -6.68 -4.43
CA THR A 254 -10.18 -7.33 -4.66
C THR A 254 -10.86 -7.68 -3.36
N PHE A 255 -12.20 -7.75 -3.37
CA PHE A 255 -12.93 -8.31 -2.24
C PHE A 255 -12.85 -9.84 -2.26
N ARG A 256 -12.42 -10.40 -1.12
CA ARG A 256 -12.45 -11.83 -0.88
C ARG A 256 -13.34 -12.14 0.32
N TYR A 257 -14.15 -13.17 0.17
CA TYR A 257 -15.02 -13.65 1.25
C TYR A 257 -14.50 -14.99 1.76
N LYS A 258 -14.16 -15.04 3.06
CA LYS A 258 -13.73 -16.29 3.70
C LYS A 258 -14.32 -16.35 5.11
N ALA A 259 -14.94 -17.48 5.45
CA ALA A 259 -15.46 -17.77 6.78
C ALA A 259 -16.44 -16.74 7.39
N GLY A 260 -17.23 -16.07 6.55
CA GLY A 260 -18.21 -15.06 7.02
C GLY A 260 -17.69 -13.63 7.07
N GLU A 261 -16.41 -13.40 6.76
CA GLU A 261 -15.80 -12.07 6.73
C GLU A 261 -15.41 -11.67 5.31
N SER A 262 -15.67 -10.41 4.98
CA SER A 262 -15.24 -9.80 3.71
C SER A 262 -13.93 -9.05 3.95
N ILE A 263 -12.89 -9.45 3.24
CA ILE A 263 -11.55 -8.88 3.38
C ILE A 263 -11.14 -8.28 2.04
N LEU A 264 -10.56 -7.08 2.08
CA LEU A 264 -9.86 -6.50 0.94
C LEU A 264 -8.49 -7.20 0.85
N ALA A 265 -8.21 -7.80 -0.30
CA ALA A 265 -6.96 -8.52 -0.54
C ALA A 265 -6.33 -8.10 -1.87
N THR A 266 -5.03 -7.98 -1.88
CA THR A 266 -4.18 -7.84 -3.05
C THR A 266 -3.65 -9.17 -3.52
#